data_f56bbe99a076ac886e4288347507d257
#
_entry.id   f56bbe99a076ac886e4288347507d257
#
_cell.length_a   1.000
_cell.length_b   1.000
_cell.length_c   1.000
_cell.angle_alpha   90.00
_cell.angle_beta   90.00
_cell.angle_gamma   90.00
#
_symmetry.space_group_name_H-M   'P 1'
#
loop_
_entity.id
_entity.type
_entity.pdbx_description
1 polymer ?
#
loop_
_entity_poly.entity_id
_entity_poly.type
_entity_poly.pdbx_seq_one_letter_code
_entity_poly.pdbx_strand_id
1 'polypeptide(L)'
;ASSNKLNLTAATYVHIPNAVGLVFGDGGEHIETNNTDFTITSGGKINLATASDVHMANDRGIVFGDAGEKIEGDGTDLTISSSGLLNLSAGTDIVIPTNIGLHFTDSAEKIESNGTDLTINAGADINLTAVTDVNIPANVGITFGDDGEKIEGNGTNLVIASSGVCTI
;
A
#
# COMPACT_ATOMS: atom_id res chain seq x y z
N ALA A 1 -38.57 25.15 29.60
CA ALA A 1 -37.42 25.16 28.76
C ALA A 1 -37.81 24.46 27.45
N SER A 2 -37.86 25.16 26.34
CA SER A 2 -38.08 24.54 25.02
C SER A 2 -36.82 23.78 24.66
N SER A 3 -36.91 22.46 24.61
CA SER A 3 -35.88 21.62 24.02
C SER A 3 -35.89 21.88 22.52
N ASN A 4 -34.79 22.41 21.96
CA ASN A 4 -34.64 22.58 20.51
C ASN A 4 -34.35 21.24 19.81
N LYS A 5 -34.99 20.14 20.29
CA LYS A 5 -34.84 18.80 19.76
C LYS A 5 -36.14 18.32 19.15
N LEU A 6 -36.07 17.80 17.92
CA LEU A 6 -37.15 17.01 17.34
C LEU A 6 -36.90 15.54 17.74
N ASN A 7 -37.81 14.99 18.55
CA ASN A 7 -37.79 13.56 18.92
C ASN A 7 -38.80 12.81 18.04
N LEU A 8 -38.33 11.94 17.17
CA LEU A 8 -39.15 11.00 16.40
C LEU A 8 -39.17 9.66 17.13
N THR A 9 -40.36 9.23 17.59
CA THR A 9 -40.52 7.97 18.30
C THR A 9 -41.36 7.04 17.41
N ALA A 10 -40.81 5.89 17.02
CA ALA A 10 -41.48 4.86 16.25
C ALA A 10 -41.26 3.50 16.91
N ALA A 11 -42.23 2.60 16.83
CA ALA A 11 -42.10 1.24 17.36
C ALA A 11 -41.11 0.37 16.54
N THR A 12 -40.98 0.67 15.25
CA THR A 12 -40.04 -0.04 14.32
C THR A 12 -39.16 0.91 13.55
N TYR A 13 -39.71 1.67 12.61
CA TYR A 13 -38.94 2.54 11.72
C TYR A 13 -39.62 3.90 11.52
N VAL A 14 -38.80 4.94 11.28
CA VAL A 14 -39.24 6.16 10.62
C VAL A 14 -38.99 5.97 9.13
N HIS A 15 -40.06 5.84 8.35
CA HIS A 15 -39.97 5.60 6.90
C HIS A 15 -39.82 6.94 6.16
N ILE A 16 -38.73 7.07 5.40
CA ILE A 16 -38.51 8.14 4.43
C ILE A 16 -38.77 7.53 3.04
N PRO A 17 -39.75 8.02 2.26
CA PRO A 17 -40.05 7.49 0.93
C PRO A 17 -38.86 7.62 -0.05
N ASN A 18 -38.90 6.84 -1.14
CA ASN A 18 -37.94 6.95 -2.22
C ASN A 18 -37.89 8.36 -2.82
N ALA A 19 -36.70 8.82 -3.17
CA ALA A 19 -36.44 10.17 -3.68
C ALA A 19 -36.87 11.31 -2.74
N VAL A 20 -37.01 11.01 -1.43
CA VAL A 20 -37.18 11.98 -0.34
C VAL A 20 -36.03 11.83 0.62
N GLY A 21 -35.38 12.93 0.95
CA GLY A 21 -34.20 12.95 1.81
C GLY A 21 -34.40 13.72 3.12
N LEU A 22 -33.43 13.59 4.00
CA LEU A 22 -33.23 14.46 5.14
C LEU A 22 -32.25 15.56 4.74
N VAL A 23 -32.67 16.80 4.75
CA VAL A 23 -31.87 17.97 4.38
C VAL A 23 -31.35 18.67 5.62
N PHE A 24 -30.10 19.11 5.59
CA PHE A 24 -29.45 19.85 6.65
C PHE A 24 -29.04 21.23 6.10
N GLY A 25 -29.52 22.29 6.74
CA GLY A 25 -29.19 23.65 6.31
C GLY A 25 -29.96 24.11 5.08
N ASP A 26 -29.22 24.50 4.03
CA ASP A 26 -29.76 25.13 2.81
C ASP A 26 -30.03 24.14 1.65
N GLY A 27 -29.80 22.87 1.87
CA GLY A 27 -30.03 21.81 0.88
C GLY A 27 -28.74 21.26 0.22
N GLY A 28 -27.59 21.85 0.52
CA GLY A 28 -26.29 21.34 0.08
C GLY A 28 -25.87 20.04 0.78
N GLU A 29 -26.37 19.83 2.00
CA GLU A 29 -26.11 18.65 2.82
C GLU A 29 -27.41 17.86 3.01
N HIS A 30 -27.41 16.60 2.52
CA HIS A 30 -28.58 15.73 2.65
C HIS A 30 -28.24 14.24 2.63
N ILE A 31 -29.18 13.44 3.09
CA ILE A 31 -29.15 11.97 3.04
C ILE A 31 -30.42 11.51 2.31
N GLU A 32 -30.26 10.74 1.25
CA GLU A 32 -31.39 10.27 0.46
C GLU A 32 -31.15 8.87 -0.15
N THR A 33 -32.20 8.29 -0.74
CA THR A 33 -32.13 7.04 -1.50
C THR A 33 -32.96 7.11 -2.78
N ASN A 34 -32.50 6.42 -3.83
CA ASN A 34 -33.22 6.25 -5.11
C ASN A 34 -33.71 4.81 -5.33
N ASN A 35 -33.86 3.98 -4.28
CA ASN A 35 -34.15 2.54 -4.24
C ASN A 35 -32.97 1.62 -4.62
N THR A 36 -31.87 2.18 -5.10
CA THR A 36 -30.66 1.42 -5.45
C THR A 36 -29.52 1.85 -4.53
N ASP A 37 -29.30 3.17 -4.48
CA ASP A 37 -28.19 3.77 -3.75
C ASP A 37 -28.69 4.50 -2.50
N PHE A 38 -27.89 4.45 -1.45
CA PHE A 38 -28.01 5.29 -0.27
C PHE A 38 -26.91 6.34 -0.37
N THR A 39 -27.30 7.61 -0.50
CA THR A 39 -26.39 8.73 -0.77
C THR A 39 -26.31 9.69 0.41
N ILE A 40 -25.08 10.03 0.81
CA ILE A 40 -24.79 11.11 1.74
C ILE A 40 -24.08 12.19 0.95
N THR A 41 -24.71 13.35 0.79
CA THR A 41 -24.16 14.50 0.07
C THR A 41 -23.69 15.56 1.06
N SER A 42 -22.50 16.11 0.81
CA SER A 42 -21.94 17.22 1.56
C SER A 42 -21.22 18.19 0.64
N GLY A 43 -21.47 19.49 0.77
CA GLY A 43 -20.72 20.55 0.08
C GLY A 43 -19.28 20.73 0.61
N GLY A 44 -18.96 20.11 1.75
CA GLY A 44 -17.63 20.09 2.36
C GLY A 44 -17.11 18.68 2.58
N LYS A 45 -16.72 18.36 3.81
CA LYS A 45 -16.19 17.05 4.21
C LYS A 45 -17.28 16.22 4.90
N ILE A 46 -17.24 14.90 4.67
CA ILE A 46 -17.95 13.92 5.51
C ILE A 46 -16.97 13.43 6.58
N ASN A 47 -17.21 13.77 7.85
CA ASN A 47 -16.40 13.34 8.98
C ASN A 47 -17.08 12.15 9.67
N LEU A 48 -16.49 10.98 9.58
CA LEU A 48 -16.92 9.78 10.28
C LEU A 48 -16.15 9.66 11.60
N ALA A 49 -16.69 10.23 12.68
CA ALA A 49 -16.10 10.19 14.02
C ALA A 49 -16.72 9.01 14.79
N THR A 50 -16.06 7.87 14.77
CA THR A 50 -16.50 6.65 15.42
C THR A 50 -15.64 6.34 16.65
N ALA A 51 -16.21 5.65 17.65
CA ALA A 51 -15.46 5.17 18.82
C ALA A 51 -14.73 3.85 18.54
N SER A 52 -14.98 3.24 17.38
CA SER A 52 -14.33 2.02 16.87
C SER A 52 -14.08 2.20 15.37
N ASP A 53 -14.20 1.15 14.59
CA ASP A 53 -13.89 1.15 13.17
C ASP A 53 -15.08 1.56 12.29
N VAL A 54 -14.79 2.00 11.06
CA VAL A 54 -15.74 2.00 9.96
C VAL A 54 -15.60 0.63 9.26
N HIS A 55 -16.53 -0.27 9.52
CA HIS A 55 -16.48 -1.65 9.03
C HIS A 55 -17.05 -1.75 7.60
N MET A 56 -16.20 -2.19 6.68
CA MET A 56 -16.61 -2.62 5.33
C MET A 56 -16.73 -4.14 5.32
N ALA A 57 -17.83 -4.67 4.78
CA ALA A 57 -17.98 -6.13 4.64
C ALA A 57 -16.98 -6.68 3.61
N ASN A 58 -16.75 -8.01 3.64
CA ASN A 58 -15.91 -8.69 2.65
C ASN A 58 -16.41 -8.41 1.22
N ASP A 59 -15.49 -8.30 0.29
CA ASP A 59 -15.74 -7.97 -1.12
C ASP A 59 -16.44 -6.61 -1.30
N ARG A 60 -16.23 -5.70 -0.34
CA ARG A 60 -16.69 -4.31 -0.38
C ARG A 60 -15.52 -3.41 -0.06
N GLY A 61 -15.40 -2.31 -0.79
CA GLY A 61 -14.31 -1.38 -0.67
C GLY A 61 -14.70 0.08 -0.75
N ILE A 62 -13.70 0.93 -0.71
CA ILE A 62 -13.80 2.36 -0.99
C ILE A 62 -13.29 2.56 -2.43
N VAL A 63 -14.15 3.10 -3.29
CA VAL A 63 -13.86 3.38 -4.70
C VAL A 63 -13.58 4.86 -4.88
N PHE A 64 -12.58 5.20 -5.69
CA PHE A 64 -12.20 6.57 -6.01
C PHE A 64 -12.44 6.81 -7.51
N GLY A 65 -13.61 7.38 -7.84
CA GLY A 65 -14.01 7.63 -9.22
C GLY A 65 -14.70 6.45 -9.85
N ASP A 66 -13.98 5.46 -10.34
CA ASP A 66 -14.52 4.24 -10.92
C ASP A 66 -13.92 2.96 -10.26
N ALA A 67 -14.35 1.80 -10.73
CA ALA A 67 -13.94 0.52 -10.13
C ALA A 67 -12.46 0.15 -10.34
N GLY A 68 -11.72 0.92 -11.12
CA GLY A 68 -10.28 0.73 -11.35
C GLY A 68 -9.42 1.21 -10.18
N GLU A 69 -9.92 2.20 -9.40
CA GLU A 69 -9.23 2.75 -8.23
C GLU A 69 -10.00 2.41 -6.96
N LYS A 70 -9.48 1.47 -6.17
CA LYS A 70 -10.17 1.03 -4.94
C LYS A 70 -9.24 0.49 -3.87
N ILE A 71 -9.75 0.50 -2.63
CA ILE A 71 -9.20 -0.26 -1.50
C ILE A 71 -10.28 -1.25 -1.07
N GLU A 72 -9.99 -2.55 -1.11
CA GLU A 72 -10.97 -3.61 -0.87
C GLU A 72 -10.35 -4.80 -0.15
N GLY A 73 -11.06 -5.39 0.81
CA GLY A 73 -10.66 -6.61 1.49
C GLY A 73 -11.63 -7.75 1.20
N ASP A 74 -11.14 -8.98 0.96
CA ASP A 74 -11.94 -10.18 0.71
C ASP A 74 -12.09 -11.07 1.97
N GLY A 75 -11.55 -10.65 3.10
CA GLY A 75 -11.50 -11.39 4.36
C GLY A 75 -10.18 -12.12 4.59
N THR A 76 -9.31 -12.16 3.60
CA THR A 76 -7.95 -12.71 3.66
C THR A 76 -6.92 -11.66 3.28
N ASP A 77 -7.11 -11.03 2.13
CA ASP A 77 -6.20 -10.05 1.55
C ASP A 77 -6.80 -8.64 1.51
N LEU A 78 -5.95 -7.64 1.65
CA LEU A 78 -6.27 -6.24 1.38
C LEU A 78 -5.66 -5.85 0.04
N THR A 79 -6.48 -5.49 -0.91
CA THR A 79 -6.08 -5.05 -2.24
C THR A 79 -6.21 -3.54 -2.39
N ILE A 80 -5.15 -2.89 -2.86
CA ILE A 80 -5.17 -1.50 -3.32
C ILE A 80 -4.97 -1.53 -4.84
N SER A 81 -5.99 -1.16 -5.58
CA SER A 81 -5.98 -1.16 -7.05
C SER A 81 -5.87 0.25 -7.61
N SER A 82 -5.14 0.40 -8.70
CA SER A 82 -5.05 1.61 -9.50
C SER A 82 -5.00 1.26 -10.98
N SER A 83 -5.80 1.91 -11.82
CA SER A 83 -5.76 1.76 -13.29
C SER A 83 -4.53 2.42 -13.91
N GLY A 84 -3.84 3.28 -13.18
CA GLY A 84 -2.59 3.94 -13.56
C GLY A 84 -1.45 3.58 -12.60
N LEU A 85 -0.78 4.60 -12.06
CA LEU A 85 0.29 4.42 -11.09
C LEU A 85 -0.25 4.40 -9.66
N LEU A 86 0.25 3.50 -8.83
CA LEU A 86 0.11 3.59 -7.38
C LEU A 86 1.28 4.39 -6.81
N ASN A 87 1.04 5.64 -6.39
CA ASN A 87 2.04 6.49 -5.77
C ASN A 87 1.95 6.39 -4.24
N LEU A 88 2.99 5.85 -3.62
CA LEU A 88 3.14 5.83 -2.17
C LEU A 88 4.08 6.95 -1.74
N SER A 89 3.59 7.92 -0.99
CA SER A 89 4.39 9.06 -0.48
C SER A 89 4.32 9.08 1.04
N ALA A 90 5.47 8.90 1.66
CA ALA A 90 5.63 8.97 3.11
C ALA A 90 6.52 10.16 3.48
N GLY A 91 6.27 10.78 4.64
CA GLY A 91 7.12 11.89 5.15
C GLY A 91 8.49 11.43 5.62
N THR A 92 8.64 10.14 5.94
CA THR A 92 9.92 9.49 6.30
C THR A 92 10.13 8.22 5.49
N ASP A 93 9.54 7.10 5.90
CA ASP A 93 9.82 5.78 5.33
C ASP A 93 8.55 4.99 5.05
N ILE A 94 8.62 4.08 4.07
CA ILE A 94 7.69 2.96 3.92
C ILE A 94 8.38 1.74 4.51
N VAL A 95 7.89 1.24 5.63
CA VAL A 95 8.49 0.13 6.37
C VAL A 95 7.92 -1.21 5.91
N ILE A 96 8.80 -2.09 5.45
CA ILE A 96 8.50 -3.50 5.21
C ILE A 96 9.07 -4.29 6.39
N PRO A 97 8.26 -5.02 7.17
CA PRO A 97 8.74 -5.77 8.33
C PRO A 97 9.74 -6.88 7.95
N THR A 98 10.51 -7.35 8.94
CA THR A 98 11.44 -8.49 8.78
C THR A 98 10.70 -9.74 8.26
N ASN A 99 11.32 -10.43 7.30
CA ASN A 99 10.79 -11.61 6.61
C ASN A 99 9.48 -11.35 5.81
N ILE A 100 9.22 -10.07 5.51
CA ILE A 100 8.17 -9.65 4.56
C ILE A 100 8.88 -8.99 3.38
N GLY A 101 8.58 -9.41 2.18
CA GLY A 101 9.23 -8.92 0.96
C GLY A 101 8.29 -8.18 0.02
N LEU A 102 8.88 -7.40 -0.87
CA LEU A 102 8.21 -6.91 -2.07
C LEU A 102 8.38 -7.97 -3.16
N HIS A 103 7.30 -8.56 -3.62
CA HIS A 103 7.29 -9.53 -4.71
C HIS A 103 7.00 -8.83 -6.04
N PHE A 104 7.68 -9.30 -7.10
CA PHE A 104 7.45 -8.88 -8.48
C PHE A 104 6.93 -10.11 -9.23
N THR A 105 5.65 -10.17 -9.50
CA THR A 105 4.92 -11.27 -10.12
C THR A 105 4.68 -12.46 -9.19
N ASP A 106 5.73 -13.09 -8.66
CA ASP A 106 5.64 -14.24 -7.75
C ASP A 106 6.75 -14.23 -6.69
N SER A 107 6.89 -15.30 -5.93
CA SER A 107 7.87 -15.40 -4.83
C SER A 107 9.31 -15.64 -5.27
N ALA A 108 9.56 -15.91 -6.57
CA ALA A 108 10.91 -16.11 -7.11
C ALA A 108 11.63 -14.77 -7.33
N GLU A 109 10.88 -13.69 -7.63
CA GLU A 109 11.39 -12.34 -7.79
C GLU A 109 10.96 -11.48 -6.60
N LYS A 110 11.89 -11.19 -5.69
CA LYS A 110 11.60 -10.39 -4.49
C LYS A 110 12.78 -9.62 -3.94
N ILE A 111 12.48 -8.59 -3.16
CA ILE A 111 13.42 -7.90 -2.28
C ILE A 111 12.93 -8.09 -0.85
N GLU A 112 13.74 -8.69 0.02
CA GLU A 112 13.34 -9.06 1.38
C GLU A 112 14.50 -8.90 2.36
N SER A 113 14.21 -8.53 3.63
CA SER A 113 15.19 -8.48 4.70
C SER A 113 14.83 -9.47 5.82
N ASN A 114 15.85 -10.20 6.32
CA ASN A 114 15.70 -11.07 7.51
C ASN A 114 16.08 -10.34 8.82
N GLY A 115 16.31 -9.02 8.76
CA GLY A 115 16.76 -8.19 9.88
C GLY A 115 18.28 -8.04 9.98
N THR A 116 19.04 -8.81 9.20
CA THR A 116 20.51 -8.74 9.10
C THR A 116 20.92 -8.48 7.66
N ASP A 117 20.40 -9.28 6.72
CA ASP A 117 20.73 -9.21 5.31
C ASP A 117 19.55 -8.67 4.50
N LEU A 118 19.87 -7.90 3.45
CA LEU A 118 18.94 -7.57 2.38
C LEU A 118 19.21 -8.50 1.21
N THR A 119 18.20 -9.28 0.83
CA THR A 119 18.28 -10.25 -0.26
C THR A 119 17.47 -9.78 -1.47
N ILE A 120 18.06 -9.84 -2.65
CA ILE A 120 17.38 -9.64 -3.93
C ILE A 120 17.39 -11.00 -4.65
N ASN A 121 16.20 -11.58 -4.81
CA ASN A 121 16.01 -12.82 -5.55
C ASN A 121 15.51 -12.53 -6.95
N ALA A 122 16.07 -13.24 -7.92
CA ALA A 122 15.61 -13.25 -9.30
C ALA A 122 15.53 -14.68 -9.80
N GLY A 123 14.48 -15.01 -10.57
CA GLY A 123 14.32 -16.32 -11.20
C GLY A 123 15.31 -16.57 -12.33
N ALA A 124 15.96 -15.50 -12.83
CA ALA A 124 17.01 -15.55 -13.84
C ALA A 124 18.14 -14.59 -13.47
N ASP A 125 18.37 -13.52 -14.22
CA ASP A 125 19.47 -12.59 -14.03
C ASP A 125 19.04 -11.37 -13.20
N ILE A 126 20.00 -10.79 -12.45
CA ILE A 126 19.89 -9.44 -11.88
C ILE A 126 20.64 -8.47 -12.79
N ASN A 127 19.92 -7.63 -13.52
CA ASN A 127 20.48 -6.65 -14.45
C ASN A 127 20.59 -5.28 -13.76
N LEU A 128 21.83 -4.86 -13.43
CA LEU A 128 22.11 -3.56 -12.85
C LEU A 128 22.51 -2.57 -13.96
N THR A 129 21.60 -1.69 -14.36
CA THR A 129 21.84 -0.68 -15.39
C THR A 129 22.00 0.69 -14.73
N ALA A 130 23.23 1.09 -14.49
CA ALA A 130 23.57 2.39 -13.93
C ALA A 130 24.03 3.37 -15.02
N VAL A 131 23.69 4.66 -14.89
CA VAL A 131 24.15 5.71 -15.82
C VAL A 131 25.63 6.01 -15.62
N THR A 132 26.12 5.90 -14.39
CA THR A 132 27.54 6.08 -14.05
C THR A 132 28.14 4.80 -13.50
N ASP A 133 27.96 4.51 -12.21
CA ASP A 133 28.64 3.42 -11.53
C ASP A 133 27.73 2.62 -10.61
N VAL A 134 28.06 1.35 -10.37
CA VAL A 134 27.59 0.58 -9.21
C VAL A 134 28.71 0.69 -8.15
N ASN A 135 28.49 1.48 -7.11
CA ASN A 135 29.50 1.76 -6.10
C ASN A 135 29.57 0.66 -5.05
N ILE A 136 30.72 0.01 -4.95
CA ILE A 136 31.07 -0.91 -3.87
C ILE A 136 32.04 -0.19 -2.93
N PRO A 137 31.73 0.01 -1.63
CA PRO A 137 32.64 0.70 -0.69
C PRO A 137 33.99 -0.01 -0.53
N ALA A 138 35.00 0.73 -0.06
CA ALA A 138 36.31 0.14 0.29
C ALA A 138 36.15 -0.96 1.34
N ASN A 139 36.90 -2.06 1.16
CA ASN A 139 36.85 -3.27 1.99
C ASN A 139 35.50 -4.03 1.97
N VAL A 140 34.69 -3.76 0.95
CA VAL A 140 33.49 -4.54 0.60
C VAL A 140 33.73 -5.10 -0.81
N GLY A 141 33.45 -6.37 -1.00
CA GLY A 141 33.69 -7.06 -2.27
C GLY A 141 32.44 -7.68 -2.86
N ILE A 142 32.59 -8.16 -4.08
CA ILE A 142 31.64 -9.07 -4.72
C ILE A 142 32.25 -10.47 -4.61
N THR A 143 31.56 -11.39 -3.92
CA THR A 143 31.97 -12.79 -3.75
C THR A 143 31.30 -13.69 -4.79
N PHE A 144 31.98 -14.78 -5.16
CA PHE A 144 31.47 -15.79 -6.07
C PHE A 144 31.48 -17.13 -5.35
N GLY A 145 30.38 -17.44 -4.64
CA GLY A 145 30.25 -18.63 -3.81
C GLY A 145 30.63 -18.37 -2.35
N ASP A 146 31.91 -18.24 -2.07
CA ASP A 146 32.42 -17.93 -0.73
C ASP A 146 33.53 -16.86 -0.77
N ASP A 147 34.12 -16.54 0.38
CA ASP A 147 35.14 -15.48 0.50
C ASP A 147 36.48 -15.80 -0.19
N GLY A 148 36.64 -17.05 -0.67
CA GLY A 148 37.83 -17.48 -1.43
C GLY A 148 37.86 -16.92 -2.85
N GLU A 149 36.72 -16.63 -3.44
CA GLU A 149 36.55 -16.04 -4.77
C GLU A 149 35.88 -14.68 -4.67
N LYS A 150 36.65 -13.61 -4.86
CA LYS A 150 36.10 -12.25 -4.77
C LYS A 150 36.84 -11.21 -5.60
N ILE A 151 36.14 -10.12 -5.84
CA ILE A 151 36.69 -8.85 -6.34
C ILE A 151 36.47 -7.80 -5.26
N GLU A 152 37.53 -7.20 -4.72
CA GLU A 152 37.45 -6.26 -3.59
C GLU A 152 38.46 -5.13 -3.76
N GLY A 153 38.02 -3.89 -3.45
CA GLY A 153 38.89 -2.72 -3.41
C GLY A 153 39.10 -2.23 -1.97
N ASN A 154 40.34 -1.84 -1.60
CA ASN A 154 40.65 -1.28 -0.28
C ASN A 154 40.84 0.25 -0.26
N GLY A 155 40.43 0.92 -1.34
CA GLY A 155 40.59 2.35 -1.54
C GLY A 155 41.95 2.73 -2.19
N THR A 156 42.90 1.77 -2.31
CA THR A 156 44.19 1.94 -2.98
C THR A 156 44.39 0.88 -4.05
N ASN A 157 44.14 -0.35 -3.72
CA ASN A 157 44.34 -1.52 -4.61
C ASN A 157 43.01 -2.24 -4.90
N LEU A 158 42.91 -2.80 -6.09
CA LEU A 158 41.92 -3.78 -6.45
C LEU A 158 42.51 -5.18 -6.31
N VAL A 159 41.85 -6.06 -5.58
CA VAL A 159 42.23 -7.46 -5.40
C VAL A 159 41.22 -8.34 -6.12
N ILE A 160 41.72 -9.25 -6.95
CA ILE A 160 40.97 -10.38 -7.51
C ILE A 160 41.53 -11.63 -6.81
N ALA A 161 40.75 -12.26 -5.97
CA ALA A 161 41.11 -13.46 -5.22
C ALA A 161 40.45 -14.69 -5.83
N SER A 162 41.17 -15.83 -5.82
CA SER A 162 40.65 -17.13 -6.23
C SER A 162 41.32 -18.21 -5.37
N SER A 163 40.51 -19.14 -4.84
CA SER A 163 41.01 -20.34 -4.13
C SER A 163 41.61 -21.39 -5.07
N GLY A 164 41.37 -21.24 -6.36
CA GLY A 164 41.88 -22.12 -7.42
C GLY A 164 42.65 -21.35 -8.48
N VAL A 165 42.36 -21.61 -9.76
CA VAL A 165 43.00 -20.92 -10.89
C VAL A 165 42.21 -19.65 -11.25
N CYS A 166 42.90 -18.51 -11.24
CA CYS A 166 42.38 -17.28 -11.85
C CYS A 166 42.88 -17.24 -13.31
N THR A 167 41.96 -17.36 -14.25
CA THR A 167 42.29 -17.21 -15.70
C THR A 167 41.90 -15.79 -16.12
N ILE A 168 42.89 -15.02 -16.62
CA ILE A 168 42.71 -13.65 -17.12
C ILE A 168 42.94 -13.64 -18.62
#